data_42328cc24cdba41c2d2638bcd063504d
#
_entry.id   42328cc24cdba41c2d2638bcd063504d
#
_cell.length_a   1.000
_cell.length_b   1.000
_cell.length_c   1.000
_cell.angle_alpha   90.00
_cell.angle_beta   90.00
_cell.angle_gamma   90.00
#
_symmetry.space_group_name_H-M   'P 1'
#
loop_
_entity.id
_entity.type
_entity.pdbx_description
1 polymer ?
#
loop_
_entity_poly.entity_id
_entity_poly.type
_entity_poly.pdbx_seq_one_letter_code
_entity_poly.pdbx_strand_id
1 'polypeptide(L)'
;MVKEEEIKKKLEQLANLINKHNYNYHTLDNPKISDAEFDSLVKENDNLEKKYPNLILKNSPNKNYGSKIKENFKKIKHDSQMYSLSNAFDNNDINEFIKRSVKFLNLDNDHNFEYICEPKIDGLSLNLVYKNGNLVSAGTRGDGFIGEDVTE
;
A
#
# COMPACT_ATOMS: atom_id res chain seq x y z
N MET A 1 23.17 19.54 -11.47
CA MET A 1 22.50 19.38 -12.79
C MET A 1 22.62 17.96 -13.33
N VAL A 2 23.80 17.44 -13.72
CA VAL A 2 23.92 16.06 -14.27
C VAL A 2 23.39 14.99 -13.31
N LYS A 3 23.72 15.05 -12.03
CA LYS A 3 23.30 14.09 -11.00
C LYS A 3 21.78 14.11 -10.73
N GLU A 4 21.13 15.26 -10.81
CA GLU A 4 19.66 15.37 -10.62
C GLU A 4 18.90 14.80 -11.82
N GLU A 5 19.44 14.98 -13.02
CA GLU A 5 18.87 14.44 -14.25
C GLU A 5 18.95 12.91 -14.29
N GLU A 6 20.07 12.34 -13.82
CA GLU A 6 20.24 10.89 -13.64
C GLU A 6 19.24 10.32 -12.62
N ILE A 7 19.06 11.00 -11.48
CA ILE A 7 18.10 10.58 -10.44
C ILE A 7 16.66 10.65 -10.95
N LYS A 8 16.31 11.73 -11.66
CA LYS A 8 14.99 11.88 -12.25
C LYS A 8 14.71 10.77 -13.26
N LYS A 9 15.67 10.47 -14.12
CA LYS A 9 15.57 9.34 -15.07
C LYS A 9 15.41 7.99 -14.36
N LYS A 10 16.11 7.79 -13.25
CA LYS A 10 15.97 6.56 -12.43
C LYS A 10 14.58 6.46 -11.81
N LEU A 11 14.02 7.55 -11.26
CA LEU A 11 12.66 7.60 -10.73
C LEU A 11 11.62 7.32 -11.82
N GLU A 12 11.80 7.86 -13.03
CA GLU A 12 10.92 7.58 -14.17
C GLU A 12 10.94 6.10 -14.57
N GLN A 13 12.12 5.48 -14.60
CA GLN A 13 12.27 4.05 -14.87
C GLN A 13 11.59 3.18 -13.82
N LEU A 14 11.81 3.48 -12.53
CA LEU A 14 11.17 2.76 -11.43
C LEU A 14 9.65 2.92 -11.45
N ALA A 15 9.15 4.14 -11.62
CA ALA A 15 7.72 4.41 -11.70
C ALA A 15 7.04 3.63 -12.85
N ASN A 16 7.65 3.61 -14.03
CA ASN A 16 7.13 2.86 -15.17
C ASN A 16 7.14 1.34 -14.92
N LEU A 17 8.20 0.83 -14.29
CA LEU A 17 8.34 -0.59 -14.00
C LEU A 17 7.33 -1.04 -12.94
N ILE A 18 7.21 -0.31 -11.85
CA ILE A 18 6.24 -0.58 -10.77
C ILE A 18 4.81 -0.52 -11.32
N ASN A 19 4.46 0.52 -12.08
CA ASN A 19 3.12 0.65 -12.67
C ASN A 19 2.80 -0.47 -13.65
N LYS A 20 3.78 -0.92 -14.43
CA LYS A 20 3.63 -2.08 -15.35
C LYS A 20 3.36 -3.37 -14.57
N HIS A 21 4.10 -3.63 -13.48
CA HIS A 21 3.90 -4.83 -12.67
C HIS A 21 2.59 -4.78 -11.88
N ASN A 22 2.20 -3.62 -11.38
CA ASN A 22 0.87 -3.41 -10.79
C ASN A 22 -0.26 -3.72 -11.78
N TYR A 23 -0.14 -3.25 -13.01
CA TYR A 23 -1.12 -3.54 -14.05
C TYR A 23 -1.20 -5.04 -14.37
N ASN A 24 -0.04 -5.71 -14.50
CA ASN A 24 0.02 -7.15 -14.75
C ASN A 24 -0.61 -7.95 -13.60
N TYR A 25 -0.35 -7.56 -12.36
CA TYR A 25 -0.88 -8.22 -11.17
C TYR A 25 -2.38 -7.99 -11.02
N HIS A 26 -2.81 -6.72 -10.92
CA HIS A 26 -4.18 -6.37 -10.56
C HIS A 26 -5.17 -6.41 -11.72
N THR A 27 -4.72 -6.22 -12.95
CA THR A 27 -5.63 -6.13 -14.11
C THR A 27 -5.61 -7.38 -14.96
N LEU A 28 -4.42 -7.97 -15.18
CA LEU A 28 -4.25 -9.12 -16.05
C LEU A 28 -4.19 -10.45 -15.29
N ASP A 29 -4.14 -10.41 -13.94
CA ASP A 29 -3.95 -11.59 -13.08
C ASP A 29 -2.78 -12.48 -13.56
N ASN A 30 -1.70 -11.83 -13.98
CA ASN A 30 -0.54 -12.48 -14.59
C ASN A 30 0.77 -11.82 -14.12
N PRO A 31 1.16 -12.03 -12.84
CA PRO A 31 2.39 -11.50 -12.29
C PRO A 31 3.61 -12.01 -13.07
N LYS A 32 4.56 -11.13 -13.36
CA LYS A 32 5.79 -11.44 -14.10
C LYS A 32 7.03 -11.47 -13.23
N ILE A 33 6.91 -11.02 -12.00
CA ILE A 33 7.95 -11.02 -10.98
C ILE A 33 7.34 -11.50 -9.67
N SER A 34 8.16 -11.95 -8.75
CA SER A 34 7.74 -12.32 -7.39
C SER A 34 7.39 -11.06 -6.57
N ASP A 35 6.60 -11.25 -5.50
CA ASP A 35 6.25 -10.17 -4.58
C ASP A 35 7.50 -9.54 -3.97
N ALA A 36 8.52 -10.34 -3.62
CA ALA A 36 9.78 -9.85 -3.07
C ALA A 36 10.55 -8.95 -4.06
N GLU A 37 10.54 -9.28 -5.36
CA GLU A 37 11.16 -8.44 -6.39
C GLU A 37 10.36 -7.15 -6.57
N PHE A 38 9.03 -7.23 -6.56
CA PHE A 38 8.16 -6.06 -6.64
C PHE A 38 8.39 -5.11 -5.47
N ASP A 39 8.39 -5.64 -4.25
CA ASP A 39 8.62 -4.87 -3.02
C ASP A 39 10.00 -4.21 -3.00
N SER A 40 11.02 -4.87 -3.56
CA SER A 40 12.34 -4.28 -3.72
C SER A 40 12.33 -3.04 -4.62
N LEU A 41 11.58 -3.07 -5.72
CA LEU A 41 11.41 -1.91 -6.62
C LEU A 41 10.69 -0.76 -5.90
N VAL A 42 9.64 -1.06 -5.15
CA VAL A 42 8.89 -0.07 -4.37
C VAL A 42 9.78 0.55 -3.31
N LYS A 43 10.54 -0.26 -2.56
CA LYS A 43 11.49 0.21 -1.53
C LYS A 43 12.59 1.10 -2.13
N GLU A 44 13.12 0.76 -3.32
CA GLU A 44 14.10 1.58 -4.03
C GLU A 44 13.51 2.94 -4.42
N ASN A 45 12.29 2.95 -4.97
CA ASN A 45 11.58 4.18 -5.33
C ASN A 45 11.35 5.08 -4.11
N ASP A 46 10.84 4.51 -3.02
CA ASP A 46 10.60 5.19 -1.74
C ASP A 46 11.87 5.86 -1.19
N ASN A 47 12.97 5.13 -1.19
CA ASN A 47 14.25 5.64 -0.70
C ASN A 47 14.75 6.83 -1.52
N LEU A 48 14.58 6.76 -2.85
CA LEU A 48 14.96 7.86 -3.74
C LEU A 48 14.04 9.07 -3.55
N GLU A 49 12.74 8.89 -3.42
CA GLU A 49 11.79 9.98 -3.19
C GLU A 49 12.00 10.66 -1.81
N LYS A 50 12.27 9.89 -0.76
CA LYS A 50 12.63 10.44 0.55
C LYS A 50 13.92 11.25 0.53
N LYS A 51 14.90 10.78 -0.25
CA LYS A 51 16.20 11.47 -0.37
C LYS A 51 16.14 12.71 -1.26
N TYR A 52 15.25 12.72 -2.25
CA TYR A 52 15.12 13.80 -3.23
C TYR A 52 13.66 14.24 -3.39
N PRO A 53 13.06 14.86 -2.35
CA PRO A 53 11.63 15.19 -2.35
C PRO A 53 11.23 16.16 -3.46
N ASN A 54 12.17 17.00 -3.93
CA ASN A 54 11.91 17.95 -5.03
C ASN A 54 11.83 17.28 -6.41
N LEU A 55 12.24 16.00 -6.53
CA LEU A 55 12.22 15.24 -7.79
C LEU A 55 11.07 14.24 -7.87
N ILE A 56 10.16 14.22 -6.89
CA ILE A 56 9.00 13.31 -6.87
C ILE A 56 8.14 13.56 -8.10
N LEU A 57 7.90 12.49 -8.87
CA LEU A 57 7.13 12.56 -10.09
C LEU A 57 5.63 12.78 -9.81
N LYS A 58 4.92 13.41 -10.77
CA LYS A 58 3.45 13.56 -10.67
C LYS A 58 2.73 12.21 -10.69
N ASN A 59 3.29 11.24 -11.44
CA ASN A 59 2.81 9.86 -11.59
C ASN A 59 3.56 8.88 -10.69
N SER A 60 4.11 9.35 -9.57
CA SER A 60 4.78 8.46 -8.61
C SER A 60 3.85 7.32 -8.17
N PRO A 61 4.33 6.06 -8.15
CA PRO A 61 3.56 4.92 -7.69
C PRO A 61 3.09 5.09 -6.25
N ASN A 62 3.86 5.80 -5.42
CA ASN A 62 3.54 6.06 -4.02
C ASN A 62 2.33 6.98 -3.80
N LYS A 63 1.87 7.68 -4.84
CA LYS A 63 0.66 8.52 -4.78
C LYS A 63 -0.62 7.76 -5.14
N ASN A 64 -0.47 6.59 -5.76
CA ASN A 64 -1.59 5.80 -6.28
C ASN A 64 -1.57 4.40 -5.64
N TYR A 65 -1.87 4.30 -4.35
CA TYR A 65 -2.07 3.01 -3.69
C TYR A 65 -3.43 2.43 -4.09
N GLY A 66 -3.41 1.22 -4.63
CA GLY A 66 -4.61 0.47 -4.98
C GLY A 66 -4.80 0.26 -6.49
N SER A 67 -5.63 -0.71 -6.84
CA SER A 67 -6.03 -0.96 -8.22
C SER A 67 -7.02 0.09 -8.70
N LYS A 68 -6.94 0.48 -9.98
CA LYS A 68 -8.03 1.23 -10.60
C LYS A 68 -9.29 0.38 -10.58
N ILE A 69 -10.37 0.93 -10.04
CA ILE A 69 -11.70 0.30 -10.00
C ILE A 69 -12.12 -0.04 -11.44
N LYS A 70 -12.47 -1.29 -11.70
CA LYS A 70 -13.00 -1.70 -13.01
C LYS A 70 -14.32 -0.99 -13.28
N GLU A 71 -14.52 -0.51 -14.50
CA GLU A 71 -15.72 0.28 -14.86
C GLU A 71 -17.04 -0.51 -14.79
N ASN A 72 -16.95 -1.85 -14.70
CA ASN A 72 -18.10 -2.75 -14.71
C ASN A 72 -18.84 -2.88 -13.38
N PHE A 73 -18.26 -2.38 -12.27
CA PHE A 73 -18.88 -2.42 -10.95
C PHE A 73 -19.34 -1.05 -10.51
N LYS A 74 -20.46 -0.98 -9.80
CA LYS A 74 -20.85 0.23 -9.08
C LYS A 74 -19.78 0.59 -8.08
N LYS A 75 -19.60 1.87 -7.82
CA LYS A 75 -18.63 2.38 -6.85
C LYS A 75 -19.30 2.60 -5.52
N ILE A 76 -18.62 2.20 -4.45
CA ILE A 76 -19.05 2.47 -3.08
C ILE A 76 -17.99 3.28 -2.35
N LYS A 77 -18.41 4.34 -1.67
CA LYS A 77 -17.54 5.15 -0.80
C LYS A 77 -17.53 4.55 0.59
N HIS A 78 -16.33 4.39 1.15
CA HIS A 78 -16.19 3.94 2.54
C HIS A 78 -16.48 5.06 3.53
N ASP A 79 -17.18 4.75 4.62
CA ASP A 79 -17.45 5.70 5.71
C ASP A 79 -16.14 6.08 6.45
N SER A 80 -15.19 5.16 6.50
CA SER A 80 -13.85 5.38 7.03
C SER A 80 -12.81 4.86 6.04
N GLN A 81 -11.67 5.54 5.96
CA GLN A 81 -10.59 5.11 5.08
C GLN A 81 -10.10 3.71 5.43
N MET A 82 -9.96 2.84 4.42
CA MET A 82 -9.34 1.53 4.55
C MET A 82 -7.83 1.64 4.32
N TYR A 83 -7.08 1.45 5.40
CA TYR A 83 -5.62 1.52 5.37
C TYR A 83 -4.99 0.19 4.91
N SER A 84 -3.75 0.27 4.44
CA SER A 84 -2.87 -0.87 4.22
C SER A 84 -1.97 -1.09 5.43
N LEU A 85 -1.49 -2.32 5.60
CA LEU A 85 -0.43 -2.64 6.55
C LEU A 85 0.93 -2.32 5.92
N SER A 86 1.88 -1.85 6.74
CA SER A 86 3.26 -1.71 6.32
C SER A 86 3.93 -3.07 6.28
N ASN A 87 4.83 -3.27 5.32
CA ASN A 87 5.66 -4.46 5.26
C ASN A 87 6.89 -4.30 6.15
N ALA A 88 7.37 -5.41 6.71
CA ALA A 88 8.66 -5.51 7.38
C ALA A 88 9.46 -6.64 6.73
N PHE A 89 10.69 -6.34 6.31
CA PHE A 89 11.54 -7.28 5.56
C PHE A 89 12.72 -7.76 6.41
N ASP A 90 13.07 -7.00 7.44
CA ASP A 90 14.20 -7.31 8.32
C ASP A 90 13.93 -6.89 9.78
N ASN A 91 14.87 -7.25 10.65
CA ASN A 91 14.77 -6.92 12.08
C ASN A 91 14.77 -5.40 12.34
N ASN A 92 15.35 -4.60 11.47
CA ASN A 92 15.36 -3.14 11.64
C ASN A 92 13.96 -2.57 11.42
N ASP A 93 13.22 -3.09 10.42
CA ASP A 93 11.85 -2.66 10.16
C ASP A 93 10.94 -2.95 11.36
N ILE A 94 11.12 -4.11 12.02
CA ILE A 94 10.41 -4.47 13.26
C ILE A 94 10.79 -3.54 14.41
N ASN A 95 12.08 -3.27 14.61
CA ASN A 95 12.54 -2.36 15.64
C ASN A 95 12.01 -0.94 15.44
N GLU A 96 11.95 -0.47 14.20
CA GLU A 96 11.37 0.84 13.88
C GLU A 96 9.85 0.87 14.10
N PHE A 97 9.15 -0.22 13.83
CA PHE A 97 7.73 -0.36 14.17
C PHE A 97 7.51 -0.25 15.69
N ILE A 98 8.31 -0.95 16.49
CA ILE A 98 8.24 -0.90 17.96
C ILE A 98 8.49 0.52 18.44
N LYS A 99 9.57 1.18 17.99
CA LYS A 99 9.88 2.56 18.36
C LYS A 99 8.76 3.55 18.02
N ARG A 100 8.17 3.42 16.84
CA ARG A 100 7.01 4.25 16.44
C ARG A 100 5.82 4.02 17.36
N SER A 101 5.55 2.76 17.75
CA SER A 101 4.45 2.40 18.65
C SER A 101 4.65 2.99 20.05
N VAL A 102 5.86 2.87 20.62
CA VAL A 102 6.23 3.49 21.89
C VAL A 102 5.99 4.99 21.86
N LYS A 103 6.49 5.65 20.81
CA LYS A 103 6.36 7.11 20.65
C LYS A 103 4.90 7.54 20.46
N PHE A 104 4.13 6.80 19.66
CA PHE A 104 2.73 7.12 19.40
C PHE A 104 1.86 6.99 20.66
N LEU A 105 2.15 6.00 21.49
CA LEU A 105 1.43 5.75 22.75
C LEU A 105 1.98 6.54 23.94
N ASN A 106 3.04 7.35 23.74
CA ASN A 106 3.74 8.08 24.82
C ASN A 106 4.19 7.18 25.98
N LEU A 107 4.76 6.02 25.66
CA LEU A 107 5.25 5.04 26.63
C LEU A 107 6.75 5.25 26.88
N ASP A 108 7.27 4.67 27.95
CA ASP A 108 8.70 4.65 28.25
C ASP A 108 9.47 3.83 27.18
N ASN A 109 10.70 4.22 26.86
CA ASN A 109 11.50 3.58 25.81
C ASN A 109 11.85 2.10 26.08
N ASP A 110 11.76 1.66 27.31
CA ASP A 110 11.98 0.30 27.78
C ASP A 110 10.65 -0.50 27.94
N HIS A 111 9.52 0.07 27.50
CA HIS A 111 8.24 -0.60 27.56
C HIS A 111 8.27 -1.91 26.76
N ASN A 112 7.91 -3.00 27.43
CA ASN A 112 7.82 -4.32 26.81
C ASN A 112 6.38 -4.60 26.38
N PHE A 113 6.17 -4.79 25.06
CA PHE A 113 4.87 -5.13 24.50
C PHE A 113 4.66 -6.65 24.50
N GLU A 114 3.44 -7.06 24.77
CA GLU A 114 2.96 -8.39 24.36
C GLU A 114 2.46 -8.32 22.90
N TYR A 115 2.86 -9.29 22.09
CA TYR A 115 2.50 -9.38 20.69
C TYR A 115 1.72 -10.64 20.40
N ILE A 116 0.67 -10.51 19.60
CA ILE A 116 -0.02 -11.63 18.96
C ILE A 116 0.41 -11.66 17.49
N CYS A 117 0.92 -12.79 17.06
CA CYS A 117 1.31 -13.01 15.67
C CYS A 117 0.26 -13.86 14.97
N GLU A 118 -0.26 -13.36 13.87
CA GLU A 118 -1.30 -14.04 13.08
C GLU A 118 -0.85 -14.16 11.62
N PRO A 119 -1.18 -15.25 10.91
CA PRO A 119 -0.98 -15.33 9.47
C PRO A 119 -1.79 -14.27 8.76
N LYS A 120 -1.13 -13.49 7.89
CA LYS A 120 -1.84 -12.59 6.97
C LYS A 120 -2.27 -13.39 5.75
N ILE A 121 -3.57 -13.72 5.70
CA ILE A 121 -4.15 -14.48 4.58
C ILE A 121 -4.16 -13.61 3.34
N ASP A 122 -3.71 -14.18 2.22
CA ASP A 122 -3.81 -13.54 0.91
C ASP A 122 -5.22 -13.64 0.36
N GLY A 123 -5.69 -12.57 -0.32
CA GLY A 123 -7.03 -12.48 -0.84
C GLY A 123 -7.51 -11.05 -1.01
N LEU A 124 -8.83 -10.89 -1.13
CA LEU A 124 -9.50 -9.59 -1.26
C LEU A 124 -9.79 -8.99 0.11
N SER A 125 -9.52 -7.70 0.24
CA SER A 125 -9.95 -6.92 1.40
C SER A 125 -11.36 -6.42 1.16
N LEU A 126 -12.29 -6.83 2.03
CA LEU A 126 -13.71 -6.45 2.00
C LEU A 126 -14.07 -5.61 3.22
N ASN A 127 -14.86 -4.57 2.99
CA ASN A 127 -15.56 -3.81 4.02
C ASN A 127 -17.03 -4.22 4.02
N LEU A 128 -17.53 -4.76 5.13
CA LEU A 128 -18.91 -5.17 5.30
C LEU A 128 -19.59 -4.25 6.32
N VAL A 129 -20.66 -3.59 5.90
CA VAL A 129 -21.44 -2.67 6.75
C VAL A 129 -22.75 -3.32 7.12
N TYR A 130 -22.97 -3.49 8.43
CA TYR A 130 -24.21 -4.00 8.99
C TYR A 130 -24.95 -2.89 9.75
N LYS A 131 -26.27 -2.81 9.58
CA LYS A 131 -27.17 -1.96 10.39
C LYS A 131 -28.30 -2.82 10.94
N ASN A 132 -28.49 -2.77 12.26
CA ASN A 132 -29.52 -3.56 12.96
C ASN A 132 -29.47 -5.06 12.61
N GLY A 133 -28.27 -5.64 12.48
CA GLY A 133 -28.07 -7.04 12.14
C GLY A 133 -28.20 -7.41 10.66
N ASN A 134 -28.58 -6.47 9.80
CA ASN A 134 -28.71 -6.69 8.36
C ASN A 134 -27.49 -6.14 7.59
N LEU A 135 -26.98 -6.91 6.62
CA LEU A 135 -25.96 -6.43 5.70
C LEU A 135 -26.55 -5.31 4.83
N VAL A 136 -25.92 -4.14 4.87
CA VAL A 136 -26.34 -2.96 4.11
C VAL A 136 -25.48 -2.77 2.88
N SER A 137 -24.18 -3.00 3.03
CA SER A 137 -23.25 -2.89 1.90
C SER A 137 -22.00 -3.73 2.09
N ALA A 138 -21.43 -4.20 0.98
CA ALA A 138 -20.14 -4.84 0.88
C ALA A 138 -19.33 -4.16 -0.21
N GLY A 139 -18.10 -3.76 0.11
CA GLY A 139 -17.23 -3.08 -0.84
C GLY A 139 -15.80 -3.59 -0.79
N THR A 140 -15.15 -3.70 -1.94
CA THR A 140 -13.71 -3.95 -1.99
C THR A 140 -12.95 -2.73 -1.49
N ARG A 141 -11.68 -2.90 -1.05
CA ARG A 141 -10.88 -1.77 -0.57
C ARG A 141 -10.71 -0.67 -1.62
N GLY A 142 -10.49 -1.04 -2.89
CA GLY A 142 -10.17 -0.08 -3.95
C GLY A 142 -8.93 0.75 -3.62
N ASP A 143 -9.05 2.08 -3.68
CA ASP A 143 -8.00 3.03 -3.31
C ASP A 143 -7.98 3.39 -1.81
N GLY A 144 -8.86 2.75 -1.03
CA GLY A 144 -9.04 2.98 0.39
C GLY A 144 -10.16 3.98 0.72
N PHE A 145 -10.62 4.80 -0.22
CA PHE A 145 -11.75 5.72 -0.08
C PHE A 145 -12.97 5.26 -0.86
N ILE A 146 -12.72 4.67 -2.04
CA ILE A 146 -13.75 4.17 -2.95
C ILE A 146 -13.37 2.77 -3.39
N GLY A 147 -14.30 1.82 -3.25
CA GLY A 147 -14.18 0.44 -3.71
C GLY A 147 -15.21 0.08 -4.77
N GLU A 148 -15.21 -1.18 -5.16
CA GLU A 148 -16.26 -1.79 -5.98
C GLU A 148 -17.38 -2.27 -5.06
N ASP A 149 -18.63 -1.95 -5.40
CA ASP A 149 -19.80 -2.45 -4.69
C ASP A 149 -20.02 -3.91 -5.06
N VAL A 150 -19.95 -4.78 -4.07
CA VAL A 150 -20.13 -6.23 -4.18
C VAL A 150 -21.18 -6.73 -3.17
N THR A 151 -22.18 -5.90 -2.91
CA THR A 151 -23.24 -6.17 -1.92
C THR A 151 -24.16 -7.31 -2.32
N GLU A 152 -24.30 -7.59 -3.63
CA GLU A 152 -25.19 -8.66 -4.20
C GLU A 152 -24.52 -10.02 -4.19
#